data_848026c9c447e94db6fc988475be1fb9
#
_entry.id   848026c9c447e94db6fc988475be1fb9
#
_cell.length_a   1.000
_cell.length_b   1.000
_cell.length_c   1.000
_cell.angle_alpha   90.00
_cell.angle_beta   90.00
_cell.angle_gamma   90.00
#
_symmetry.space_group_name_H-M   'P 1'
#
loop_
_entity.id
_entity.type
_entity.pdbx_description
1 polymer ?
#
loop_
_entity_poly.entity_id
_entity_poly.type
_entity_poly.pdbx_seq_one_letter_code
_entity_poly.pdbx_strand_id
1 'polypeptide(L)'
;MGISNNTMLDVNDLNHYYLQMIKEIKTKEHLFLVLEKDTFINECLERYGYWEKPTMDICRSYLKSDSSVIEVGAHIGSHTVILSDICKDGFIYSFELQKLIFQLLNANLLLNTCKNVYTYMEAVSDENKIECIAEIDYQTMDKFNSGLGSLKVVRQHKGYPINIVSLDNKFSEIKKLDLIKIDAEGHEIPVLKGAKELIKKFKPLILTEFDLKNKQEIINLLPEYKFEDISYNYELNNLIYPNLMFKGTPR
;
A
#
# COMPACT_ATOMS: atom_id res chain seq x y z
N MET A 1 5.09 10.71 -48.89
CA MET A 1 6.22 10.21 -48.06
C MET A 1 6.43 11.24 -46.97
N GLY A 2 5.89 11.02 -45.82
CA GLY A 2 6.05 11.86 -44.63
C GLY A 2 6.61 10.98 -43.54
N ILE A 3 7.91 11.11 -43.29
CA ILE A 3 8.61 10.47 -42.16
C ILE A 3 8.16 11.26 -40.93
N SER A 4 7.39 10.64 -40.05
CA SER A 4 7.08 11.18 -38.73
C SER A 4 8.38 11.27 -37.96
N ASN A 5 8.82 12.48 -37.64
CA ASN A 5 9.89 12.74 -36.69
C ASN A 5 9.43 12.22 -35.31
N ASN A 6 9.85 11.02 -34.96
CA ASN A 6 9.94 10.60 -33.57
C ASN A 6 11.09 11.44 -32.95
N THR A 7 10.77 12.58 -32.38
CA THR A 7 11.68 13.30 -31.49
C THR A 7 11.91 12.39 -30.29
N MET A 8 13.04 11.71 -30.26
CA MET A 8 13.57 11.16 -29.00
C MET A 8 13.70 12.33 -28.03
N LEU A 9 12.95 12.30 -26.95
CA LEU A 9 13.14 13.25 -25.85
C LEU A 9 14.59 13.15 -25.37
N ASP A 10 15.27 14.29 -25.25
CA ASP A 10 16.61 14.33 -24.69
C ASP A 10 16.56 13.77 -23.25
N VAL A 11 17.56 12.98 -22.86
CA VAL A 11 17.69 12.43 -21.50
C VAL A 11 17.67 13.56 -20.46
N ASN A 12 18.16 14.74 -20.80
CA ASN A 12 18.11 15.94 -19.95
C ASN A 12 16.68 16.47 -19.80
N ASP A 13 15.86 16.42 -20.84
CA ASP A 13 14.45 16.83 -20.80
C ASP A 13 13.65 15.85 -19.95
N LEU A 14 13.90 14.54 -20.09
CA LEU A 14 13.27 13.50 -19.27
C LEU A 14 13.64 13.62 -17.78
N ASN A 15 14.93 13.84 -17.48
CA ASN A 15 15.39 14.02 -16.11
C ASN A 15 14.82 15.28 -15.46
N HIS A 16 14.79 16.39 -16.18
CA HIS A 16 14.19 17.64 -15.71
C HIS A 16 12.68 17.48 -15.44
N TYR A 17 12.02 16.71 -16.27
CA TYR A 17 10.59 16.46 -16.22
C TYR A 17 10.17 15.61 -15.01
N TYR A 18 10.84 14.49 -14.74
CA TYR A 18 10.58 13.66 -13.57
C TYR A 18 10.88 14.39 -12.25
N LEU A 19 11.92 15.22 -12.23
CA LEU A 19 12.27 16.02 -11.05
C LEU A 19 11.19 17.08 -10.72
N GLN A 20 10.46 17.59 -11.70
CA GLN A 20 9.35 18.54 -11.47
C GLN A 20 8.08 17.89 -10.93
N MET A 21 7.95 16.55 -11.01
CA MET A 21 6.79 15.82 -10.50
C MET A 21 6.92 15.45 -9.02
N ILE A 22 8.10 15.55 -8.47
CA ILE A 22 8.41 15.05 -7.13
C ILE A 22 8.77 16.24 -6.24
N LYS A 23 8.17 16.29 -5.06
CA LYS A 23 8.58 17.19 -3.99
C LYS A 23 8.97 16.43 -2.74
N GLU A 24 9.71 17.08 -1.88
CA GLU A 24 10.10 16.62 -0.58
C GLU A 24 9.16 17.16 0.49
N ILE A 25 8.69 16.30 1.36
CA ILE A 25 7.93 16.68 2.57
C ILE A 25 8.70 16.17 3.78
N LYS A 26 9.15 17.10 4.62
CA LYS A 26 9.79 16.79 5.88
C LYS A 26 8.78 16.86 7.01
N THR A 27 8.56 15.74 7.66
CA THR A 27 7.77 15.66 8.88
C THR A 27 8.69 15.84 10.11
N LYS A 28 8.15 15.69 11.30
CA LYS A 28 8.95 15.75 12.53
C LYS A 28 9.98 14.62 12.62
N GLU A 29 9.64 13.44 12.11
CA GLU A 29 10.42 12.20 12.30
C GLU A 29 10.99 11.64 10.99
N HIS A 30 10.32 11.91 9.85
CA HIS A 30 10.60 11.29 8.57
C HIS A 30 10.69 12.29 7.43
N LEU A 31 11.30 11.84 6.33
CA LEU A 31 11.41 12.57 5.08
C LEU A 31 10.73 11.75 3.96
N PHE A 32 9.85 12.39 3.19
CA PHE A 32 9.14 11.72 2.11
C PHE A 32 9.33 12.44 0.78
N LEU A 33 9.63 11.68 -0.27
CA LEU A 33 9.44 12.08 -1.65
C LEU A 33 8.01 11.71 -2.05
N VAL A 34 7.29 12.68 -2.58
CA VAL A 34 5.87 12.54 -2.96
C VAL A 34 5.64 13.09 -4.35
N LEU A 35 4.56 12.68 -5.01
CA LEU A 35 4.12 13.34 -6.23
C LEU A 35 3.54 14.71 -5.89
N GLU A 36 4.04 15.78 -6.50
CA GLU A 36 3.71 17.16 -6.15
C GLU A 36 2.22 17.47 -6.22
N LYS A 37 1.53 16.91 -7.21
CA LYS A 37 0.11 17.15 -7.47
C LYS A 37 -0.83 16.19 -6.73
N ASP A 38 -0.30 15.25 -5.92
CA ASP A 38 -1.12 14.42 -5.05
C ASP A 38 -1.62 15.26 -3.87
N THR A 39 -2.92 15.54 -3.90
CA THR A 39 -3.50 16.51 -2.95
C THR A 39 -3.87 15.90 -1.61
N PHE A 40 -4.03 14.59 -1.54
CA PHE A 40 -4.54 13.93 -0.34
C PHE A 40 -3.45 13.63 0.66
N ILE A 41 -2.51 12.78 0.26
CA ILE A 41 -1.46 12.33 1.16
C ILE A 41 -0.50 13.47 1.52
N ASN A 42 -0.22 14.36 0.53
CA ASN A 42 0.65 15.50 0.74
C ASN A 42 0.13 16.42 1.84
N GLU A 43 -1.16 16.79 1.77
CA GLU A 43 -1.77 17.68 2.77
C GLU A 43 -1.74 17.07 4.18
N CYS A 44 -1.96 15.75 4.29
CA CYS A 44 -1.87 15.07 5.58
C CYS A 44 -0.43 15.02 6.12
N LEU A 45 0.55 14.71 5.29
CA LEU A 45 1.96 14.70 5.68
C LEU A 45 2.43 16.10 6.09
N GLU A 46 2.06 17.15 5.36
CA GLU A 46 2.44 18.54 5.66
C GLU A 46 1.81 19.07 6.95
N ARG A 47 0.50 18.78 7.15
CA ARG A 47 -0.23 19.34 8.30
C ARG A 47 -0.02 18.53 9.57
N TYR A 48 -0.03 17.21 9.46
CA TYR A 48 -0.05 16.32 10.63
C TYR A 48 1.24 15.54 10.81
N GLY A 49 2.07 15.46 9.77
CA GLY A 49 3.31 14.68 9.77
C GLY A 49 3.11 13.19 9.55
N TYR A 50 1.89 12.74 9.26
CA TYR A 50 1.52 11.33 9.05
C TYR A 50 0.27 11.19 8.21
N TRP A 51 0.15 10.04 7.58
CA TRP A 51 -1.08 9.52 6.98
C TRP A 51 -1.74 8.54 7.94
N GLU A 52 -3.08 8.56 8.06
CA GLU A 52 -3.87 7.60 8.86
C GLU A 52 -3.35 7.35 10.29
N LYS A 53 -3.19 8.39 11.07
CA LYS A 53 -2.73 8.28 12.46
C LYS A 53 -3.46 7.22 13.29
N PRO A 54 -4.82 7.12 13.27
CA PRO A 54 -5.53 6.11 14.05
C PRO A 54 -5.08 4.69 13.73
N THR A 55 -4.89 4.36 12.44
CA THR A 55 -4.38 3.07 11.98
C THR A 55 -2.99 2.80 12.53
N MET A 56 -2.09 3.80 12.48
CA MET A 56 -0.73 3.65 13.01
C MET A 56 -0.69 3.60 14.55
N ASP A 57 -1.58 4.28 15.25
CA ASP A 57 -1.69 4.18 16.71
C ASP A 57 -2.13 2.75 17.13
N ILE A 58 -3.02 2.12 16.39
CA ILE A 58 -3.37 0.71 16.58
C ILE A 58 -2.13 -0.17 16.34
N CYS A 59 -1.39 0.03 15.26
CA CYS A 59 -0.16 -0.71 15.00
C CYS A 59 0.84 -0.57 16.16
N ARG A 60 1.07 0.65 16.66
CA ARG A 60 1.95 0.88 17.82
C ARG A 60 1.49 0.17 19.10
N SER A 61 0.18 0.03 19.28
CA SER A 61 -0.37 -0.63 20.48
C SER A 61 -0.29 -2.16 20.41
N TYR A 62 -0.26 -2.74 19.22
CA TYR A 62 -0.34 -4.18 18.97
C TYR A 62 1.01 -4.82 18.66
N LEU A 63 1.82 -4.14 17.85
CA LEU A 63 3.07 -4.69 17.33
C LEU A 63 4.19 -4.54 18.34
N LYS A 64 5.12 -5.48 18.29
CA LYS A 64 6.38 -5.50 19.05
C LYS A 64 7.54 -5.27 18.11
N SER A 65 8.71 -5.00 18.65
CA SER A 65 9.92 -4.75 17.84
C SER A 65 10.28 -5.94 16.92
N ASP A 66 9.92 -7.16 17.30
CA ASP A 66 10.20 -8.39 16.56
C ASP A 66 9.01 -8.87 15.70
N SER A 67 7.97 -8.06 15.54
CA SER A 67 6.78 -8.44 14.76
C SER A 67 7.07 -8.54 13.28
N SER A 68 6.36 -9.46 12.61
CA SER A 68 6.35 -9.61 11.14
C SER A 68 5.04 -9.13 10.57
N VAL A 69 5.13 -8.29 9.54
CA VAL A 69 3.98 -7.60 8.92
C VAL A 69 3.94 -7.88 7.42
N ILE A 70 2.77 -8.15 6.90
CA ILE A 70 2.48 -8.09 5.46
C ILE A 70 1.60 -6.85 5.24
N GLU A 71 2.03 -5.99 4.32
CA GLU A 71 1.32 -4.77 3.93
C GLU A 71 1.00 -4.83 2.43
N VAL A 72 -0.28 -4.80 2.08
CA VAL A 72 -0.78 -4.79 0.71
C VAL A 72 -1.32 -3.40 0.42
N GLY A 73 -0.81 -2.76 -0.64
CA GLY A 73 -1.07 -1.36 -0.95
C GLY A 73 -0.18 -0.44 -0.11
N ALA A 74 1.15 -0.58 -0.27
CA ALA A 74 2.12 0.21 0.50
C ALA A 74 2.20 1.66 0.03
N HIS A 75 1.74 1.94 -1.18
CA HIS A 75 1.78 3.27 -1.78
C HIS A 75 3.21 3.85 -1.75
N ILE A 76 3.38 5.12 -1.45
CA ILE A 76 4.71 5.76 -1.31
C ILE A 76 5.46 5.35 -0.02
N GLY A 77 4.92 4.45 0.80
CA GLY A 77 5.55 3.95 2.02
C GLY A 77 5.31 4.80 3.26
N SER A 78 4.27 5.64 3.28
CA SER A 78 3.95 6.47 4.44
C SER A 78 3.66 5.66 5.72
N HIS A 79 3.02 4.51 5.59
CA HIS A 79 2.83 3.54 6.66
C HIS A 79 4.05 2.62 6.82
N THR A 80 4.63 2.17 5.71
CA THR A 80 5.76 1.23 5.71
C THR A 80 6.94 1.74 6.53
N VAL A 81 7.28 3.04 6.41
CA VAL A 81 8.34 3.68 7.20
C VAL A 81 8.05 3.59 8.69
N ILE A 82 6.82 3.90 9.11
CA ILE A 82 6.40 3.83 10.51
C ILE A 82 6.38 2.38 11.02
N LEU A 83 5.89 1.43 10.21
CA LEU A 83 5.91 0.00 10.54
C LEU A 83 7.35 -0.51 10.70
N SER A 84 8.28 -0.04 9.86
CA SER A 84 9.70 -0.36 9.98
C SER A 84 10.30 0.07 11.31
N ASP A 85 9.95 1.27 11.79
CA ASP A 85 10.40 1.77 13.09
C ASP A 85 9.81 0.98 14.27
N ILE A 86 8.52 0.64 14.18
CA ILE A 86 7.85 -0.16 15.21
C ILE A 86 8.47 -1.55 15.30
N CYS A 87 8.68 -2.20 14.15
CA CYS A 87 9.11 -3.60 14.04
C CYS A 87 10.61 -3.72 13.72
N LYS A 88 11.45 -2.88 14.33
CA LYS A 88 12.88 -2.73 14.01
C LYS A 88 13.70 -4.03 14.05
N ASP A 89 13.28 -5.02 14.84
CA ASP A 89 13.91 -6.34 15.00
C ASP A 89 13.13 -7.44 14.24
N GLY A 90 12.04 -7.08 13.56
CA GLY A 90 11.18 -7.95 12.77
C GLY A 90 11.28 -7.66 11.27
N PHE A 91 10.23 -8.01 10.51
CA PHE A 91 10.24 -7.88 9.06
C PHE A 91 8.93 -7.30 8.55
N ILE A 92 9.02 -6.43 7.53
CA ILE A 92 7.89 -5.88 6.80
C ILE A 92 7.97 -6.36 5.35
N TYR A 93 6.86 -6.89 4.83
CA TYR A 93 6.72 -7.36 3.46
C TYR A 93 5.67 -6.50 2.77
N SER A 94 6.10 -5.51 1.99
CA SER A 94 5.22 -4.46 1.41
C SER A 94 5.04 -4.66 -0.08
N PHE A 95 3.77 -4.62 -0.51
CA PHE A 95 3.35 -4.79 -1.90
C PHE A 95 2.81 -3.48 -2.45
N GLU A 96 3.30 -3.08 -3.61
CA GLU A 96 2.79 -1.96 -4.39
C GLU A 96 2.84 -2.31 -5.88
N LEU A 97 1.72 -2.19 -6.57
CA LEU A 97 1.62 -2.65 -7.96
C LEU A 97 1.97 -1.57 -8.99
N GLN A 98 1.83 -0.29 -8.62
CA GLN A 98 2.06 0.84 -9.51
C GLN A 98 3.55 1.16 -9.59
N LYS A 99 4.14 1.06 -10.79
CA LYS A 99 5.59 1.17 -11.01
C LYS A 99 6.20 2.45 -10.45
N LEU A 100 5.62 3.62 -10.75
CA LEU A 100 6.15 4.91 -10.27
C LEU A 100 6.03 5.03 -8.75
N ILE A 101 4.90 4.63 -8.20
CA ILE A 101 4.65 4.66 -6.75
C ILE A 101 5.59 3.68 -6.02
N PHE A 102 5.82 2.48 -6.59
CA PHE A 102 6.80 1.53 -6.09
C PHE A 102 8.24 2.09 -6.07
N GLN A 103 8.60 2.90 -7.07
CA GLN A 103 9.92 3.58 -7.07
C GLN A 103 10.00 4.61 -5.93
N LEU A 104 8.93 5.39 -5.69
CA LEU A 104 8.85 6.32 -4.57
C LEU A 104 8.88 5.59 -3.22
N LEU A 105 8.15 4.48 -3.08
CA LEU A 105 8.23 3.61 -1.90
C LEU A 105 9.69 3.27 -1.58
N ASN A 106 10.43 2.73 -2.54
CA ASN A 106 11.82 2.32 -2.31
C ASN A 106 12.74 3.51 -1.99
N ALA A 107 12.54 4.65 -2.65
CA ALA A 107 13.29 5.88 -2.35
C ALA A 107 13.01 6.36 -0.91
N ASN A 108 11.75 6.36 -0.47
CA ASN A 108 11.37 6.76 0.88
C ASN A 108 11.92 5.81 1.94
N LEU A 109 11.94 4.50 1.69
CA LEU A 109 12.55 3.52 2.58
C LEU A 109 14.06 3.76 2.73
N LEU A 110 14.74 4.07 1.64
CA LEU A 110 16.17 4.39 1.67
C LEU A 110 16.45 5.69 2.44
N LEU A 111 15.68 6.74 2.18
CA LEU A 111 15.82 8.04 2.87
C LEU A 111 15.62 7.92 4.38
N ASN A 112 14.72 7.05 4.81
CA ASN A 112 14.42 6.82 6.23
C ASN A 112 15.19 5.63 6.83
N THR A 113 16.18 5.08 6.12
CA THR A 113 17.06 4.00 6.59
C THR A 113 16.33 2.73 7.04
N CYS A 114 15.19 2.41 6.42
CA CYS A 114 14.39 1.22 6.70
C CYS A 114 15.10 -0.05 6.20
N LYS A 115 15.74 -0.81 7.10
CA LYS A 115 16.59 -1.97 6.74
C LYS A 115 15.87 -3.31 6.79
N ASN A 116 14.69 -3.35 7.37
CA ASN A 116 13.90 -4.56 7.65
C ASN A 116 12.68 -4.70 6.74
N VAL A 117 12.65 -3.98 5.63
CA VAL A 117 11.54 -3.96 4.67
C VAL A 117 11.93 -4.68 3.38
N TYR A 118 11.08 -5.60 2.95
CA TYR A 118 11.13 -6.26 1.65
C TYR A 118 9.98 -5.77 0.79
N THR A 119 10.27 -5.20 -0.35
CA THR A 119 9.27 -4.62 -1.25
C THR A 119 9.03 -5.49 -2.47
N TYR A 120 7.80 -5.57 -2.93
CA TYR A 120 7.38 -6.36 -4.08
C TYR A 120 6.52 -5.52 -5.02
N MET A 121 6.99 -5.35 -6.28
CA MET A 121 6.17 -4.78 -7.35
C MET A 121 5.27 -5.88 -7.92
N GLU A 122 4.28 -6.28 -7.13
CA GLU A 122 3.36 -7.37 -7.42
C GLU A 122 1.95 -7.00 -6.94
N ALA A 123 0.94 -7.55 -7.60
CA ALA A 123 -0.43 -7.47 -7.12
C ALA A 123 -0.76 -8.69 -6.27
N VAL A 124 -1.49 -8.48 -5.18
CA VAL A 124 -1.95 -9.57 -4.31
C VAL A 124 -3.41 -9.90 -4.61
N SER A 125 -3.70 -11.20 -4.75
CA SER A 125 -5.05 -11.74 -5.04
C SER A 125 -5.19 -13.16 -4.51
N ASP A 126 -6.27 -13.85 -4.89
CA ASP A 126 -6.51 -15.28 -4.61
C ASP A 126 -5.97 -16.22 -5.71
N GLU A 127 -5.25 -15.70 -6.67
CA GLU A 127 -4.71 -16.43 -7.81
C GLU A 127 -3.22 -16.12 -8.03
N ASN A 128 -2.54 -16.99 -8.81
CA ASN A 128 -1.14 -16.79 -9.17
C ASN A 128 -1.02 -16.80 -10.69
N LYS A 129 -0.71 -15.64 -11.30
CA LYS A 129 -0.60 -15.48 -12.75
C LYS A 129 0.18 -14.21 -13.11
N ILE A 130 0.43 -14.02 -14.37
CA ILE A 130 0.96 -12.77 -14.91
C ILE A 130 -0.17 -12.08 -15.69
N GLU A 131 -0.37 -10.80 -15.44
CA GLU A 131 -1.29 -9.96 -16.21
C GLU A 131 -0.60 -8.65 -16.64
N CYS A 132 -1.19 -8.00 -17.64
CA CYS A 132 -0.79 -6.66 -18.02
C CYS A 132 -1.66 -5.64 -17.29
N ILE A 133 -1.02 -4.61 -16.74
CA ILE A 133 -1.70 -3.46 -16.14
C ILE A 133 -1.28 -2.17 -16.83
N ALA A 134 -2.20 -1.22 -16.95
CA ALA A 134 -1.90 0.10 -17.50
C ALA A 134 -0.96 0.85 -16.56
N GLU A 135 -0.04 1.60 -17.13
CA GLU A 135 0.68 2.64 -16.40
C GLU A 135 -0.23 3.86 -16.24
N ILE A 136 -0.36 4.34 -15.01
CA ILE A 136 -1.12 5.57 -14.73
C ILE A 136 -0.24 6.76 -15.08
N ASP A 137 -0.73 7.61 -15.99
CA ASP A 137 -0.04 8.83 -16.36
C ASP A 137 -0.41 9.98 -15.42
N TYR A 138 0.33 10.10 -14.33
CA TYR A 138 0.17 11.20 -13.37
C TYR A 138 0.56 12.58 -13.91
N GLN A 139 1.21 12.64 -15.07
CA GLN A 139 1.73 13.87 -15.66
C GLN A 139 0.62 14.74 -16.22
N THR A 140 -0.38 14.09 -16.84
CA THR A 140 -1.50 14.78 -17.49
C THR A 140 -2.61 15.20 -16.53
N MET A 141 -2.48 14.84 -15.26
CA MET A 141 -3.47 15.16 -14.22
C MET A 141 -3.10 16.47 -13.50
N ASP A 142 -4.04 17.38 -13.34
CA ASP A 142 -3.83 18.62 -12.59
C ASP A 142 -3.81 18.40 -11.08
N LYS A 143 -4.70 17.54 -10.60
CA LYS A 143 -4.79 17.07 -9.21
C LYS A 143 -5.29 15.62 -9.19
N PHE A 144 -4.75 14.81 -8.30
CA PHE A 144 -5.15 13.41 -8.20
C PHE A 144 -4.95 12.86 -6.78
N ASN A 145 -5.45 11.66 -6.57
CA ASN A 145 -5.10 10.78 -5.46
C ASN A 145 -4.39 9.57 -6.05
N SER A 146 -3.09 9.44 -5.80
CA SER A 146 -2.29 8.32 -6.33
C SER A 146 -2.61 6.99 -5.67
N GLY A 147 -3.28 6.99 -4.52
CA GLY A 147 -3.75 5.79 -3.83
C GLY A 147 -4.82 5.00 -4.59
N LEU A 148 -5.63 5.63 -5.46
CA LEU A 148 -6.74 4.98 -6.16
C LEU A 148 -6.36 3.93 -7.22
N GLY A 149 -5.10 3.56 -7.34
CA GLY A 149 -4.60 2.61 -8.33
C GLY A 149 -4.68 1.15 -7.87
N SER A 150 -5.83 0.52 -7.95
CA SER A 150 -6.00 -0.91 -7.62
C SER A 150 -5.90 -1.83 -8.84
N LEU A 151 -5.67 -3.12 -8.61
CA LEU A 151 -5.70 -4.14 -9.67
C LEU A 151 -7.03 -4.13 -10.45
N LYS A 152 -8.14 -3.81 -9.78
CA LYS A 152 -9.47 -3.69 -10.39
C LYS A 152 -9.55 -2.56 -11.42
N VAL A 153 -8.86 -1.44 -11.17
CA VAL A 153 -8.89 -0.25 -12.02
C VAL A 153 -7.86 -0.32 -13.15
N VAL A 154 -6.66 -0.83 -12.88
CA VAL A 154 -5.54 -0.79 -13.83
C VAL A 154 -5.41 -2.03 -14.71
N ARG A 155 -6.20 -3.08 -14.48
CA ARG A 155 -6.18 -4.29 -15.32
C ARG A 155 -6.60 -3.97 -16.76
N GLN A 156 -5.66 -4.09 -17.71
CA GLN A 156 -5.86 -3.80 -19.12
C GLN A 156 -5.05 -4.75 -20.01
N HIS A 157 -5.43 -4.81 -21.32
CA HIS A 157 -4.73 -5.61 -22.31
C HIS A 157 -3.41 -4.99 -22.83
N LYS A 158 -3.16 -3.72 -22.49
CA LYS A 158 -1.94 -2.98 -22.89
C LYS A 158 -1.34 -2.31 -21.64
N GLY A 159 -0.05 -2.53 -21.41
CA GLY A 159 0.68 -1.99 -20.27
C GLY A 159 1.94 -2.80 -20.01
N TYR A 160 2.37 -2.82 -18.76
CA TYR A 160 3.51 -3.64 -18.34
C TYR A 160 3.05 -4.89 -17.61
N PRO A 161 3.82 -6.01 -17.73
CA PRO A 161 3.50 -7.24 -17.03
C PRO A 161 3.71 -7.10 -15.53
N ILE A 162 2.80 -7.66 -14.75
CA ILE A 162 2.91 -7.75 -13.30
C ILE A 162 2.57 -9.17 -12.83
N ASN A 163 3.28 -9.65 -11.83
CA ASN A 163 2.90 -10.88 -11.15
C ASN A 163 1.70 -10.60 -10.24
N ILE A 164 0.70 -11.45 -10.35
CA ILE A 164 -0.38 -11.57 -9.37
C ILE A 164 -0.07 -12.78 -8.52
N VAL A 165 -0.08 -12.61 -7.19
CA VAL A 165 0.31 -13.66 -6.25
C VAL A 165 -0.71 -13.80 -5.13
N SER A 166 -0.89 -15.04 -4.64
CA SER A 166 -1.57 -15.26 -3.37
C SER A 166 -0.55 -15.22 -2.23
N LEU A 167 -0.92 -14.64 -1.10
CA LEU A 167 -0.05 -14.58 0.08
C LEU A 167 0.27 -15.98 0.60
N ASP A 168 -0.69 -16.89 0.57
CA ASP A 168 -0.50 -18.28 1.00
C ASP A 168 0.61 -18.99 0.21
N ASN A 169 0.66 -18.77 -1.12
CA ASN A 169 1.70 -19.35 -1.94
C ASN A 169 3.06 -18.67 -1.72
N LYS A 170 3.07 -17.34 -1.71
CA LYS A 170 4.30 -16.54 -1.60
C LYS A 170 5.00 -16.72 -0.24
N PHE A 171 4.23 -16.87 0.83
CA PHE A 171 4.73 -16.95 2.20
C PHE A 171 4.49 -18.32 2.87
N SER A 172 4.41 -19.41 2.07
CA SER A 172 4.21 -20.76 2.58
C SER A 172 5.21 -21.15 3.69
N GLU A 173 6.45 -20.64 3.61
CA GLU A 173 7.55 -20.93 4.54
C GLU A 173 7.76 -19.90 5.64
N ILE A 174 6.93 -18.82 5.71
CA ILE A 174 7.06 -17.82 6.76
C ILE A 174 6.85 -18.43 8.15
N LYS A 175 7.62 -17.99 9.13
CA LYS A 175 7.60 -18.56 10.48
C LYS A 175 6.80 -17.75 11.49
N LYS A 176 6.54 -16.47 11.18
CA LYS A 176 5.85 -15.52 12.05
C LYS A 176 5.06 -14.53 11.21
N LEU A 177 3.85 -14.20 11.64
CA LEU A 177 3.03 -13.18 11.04
C LEU A 177 2.11 -12.59 12.12
N ASP A 178 2.27 -11.32 12.41
CA ASP A 178 1.56 -10.62 13.49
C ASP A 178 0.51 -9.65 12.96
N LEU A 179 0.70 -9.10 11.73
CA LEU A 179 -0.24 -8.18 11.09
C LEU A 179 -0.33 -8.45 9.58
N ILE A 180 -1.55 -8.39 9.06
CA ILE A 180 -1.83 -8.16 7.63
C ILE A 180 -2.59 -6.83 7.53
N LYS A 181 -1.96 -5.81 6.91
CA LYS A 181 -2.63 -4.55 6.52
C LYS A 181 -3.02 -4.65 5.05
N ILE A 182 -4.27 -4.35 4.73
CA ILE A 182 -4.81 -4.42 3.37
C ILE A 182 -5.48 -3.10 3.05
N ASP A 183 -4.99 -2.47 2.01
CA ASP A 183 -5.47 -1.22 1.44
C ASP A 183 -5.33 -1.37 -0.08
N ALA A 184 -6.29 -2.07 -0.68
CA ALA A 184 -6.21 -2.56 -2.06
C ALA A 184 -7.28 -1.94 -2.97
N GLU A 185 -7.90 -0.83 -2.50
CA GLU A 185 -8.82 0.00 -3.27
C GLU A 185 -9.93 -0.82 -3.96
N GLY A 186 -10.64 -1.61 -3.13
CA GLY A 186 -11.74 -2.46 -3.57
C GLY A 186 -11.35 -3.88 -4.00
N HIS A 187 -10.09 -4.31 -3.77
CA HIS A 187 -9.61 -5.67 -4.04
C HIS A 187 -9.33 -6.49 -2.77
N GLU A 188 -9.83 -6.06 -1.61
CA GLU A 188 -9.58 -6.64 -0.27
C GLU A 188 -10.06 -8.09 -0.18
N ILE A 189 -11.23 -8.40 -0.75
CA ILE A 189 -11.82 -9.75 -0.72
C ILE A 189 -10.93 -10.79 -1.40
N PRO A 190 -10.44 -10.60 -2.63
CA PRO A 190 -9.46 -11.50 -3.22
C PRO A 190 -8.16 -11.61 -2.41
N VAL A 191 -7.66 -10.51 -1.85
CA VAL A 191 -6.46 -10.54 -0.98
C VAL A 191 -6.69 -11.45 0.22
N LEU A 192 -7.80 -11.29 0.93
CA LEU A 192 -8.16 -12.13 2.09
C LEU A 192 -8.34 -13.61 1.71
N LYS A 193 -8.95 -13.89 0.55
CA LYS A 193 -9.09 -15.26 0.03
C LYS A 193 -7.74 -15.89 -0.27
N GLY A 194 -6.77 -15.11 -0.79
CA GLY A 194 -5.40 -15.55 -1.07
C GLY A 194 -4.49 -15.64 0.16
N ALA A 195 -4.97 -15.26 1.34
CA ALA A 195 -4.26 -15.29 2.61
C ALA A 195 -4.86 -16.30 3.62
N LYS A 196 -5.82 -17.10 3.20
CA LYS A 196 -6.65 -17.94 4.09
C LYS A 196 -5.85 -18.86 4.99
N GLU A 197 -4.84 -19.54 4.45
CA GLU A 197 -4.03 -20.50 5.21
C GLU A 197 -3.09 -19.77 6.20
N LEU A 198 -2.51 -18.64 5.79
CA LEU A 198 -1.72 -17.78 6.69
C LEU A 198 -2.57 -17.24 7.82
N ILE A 199 -3.76 -16.73 7.53
CA ILE A 199 -4.70 -16.22 8.52
C ILE A 199 -5.08 -17.31 9.52
N LYS A 200 -5.41 -18.51 9.05
CA LYS A 200 -5.72 -19.67 9.88
C LYS A 200 -4.54 -20.11 10.76
N LYS A 201 -3.33 -20.14 10.19
CA LYS A 201 -2.12 -20.61 10.85
C LYS A 201 -1.64 -19.64 11.93
N PHE A 202 -1.55 -18.36 11.63
CA PHE A 202 -0.92 -17.37 12.50
C PHE A 202 -1.90 -16.54 13.32
N LYS A 203 -3.15 -16.42 12.87
CA LYS A 203 -4.19 -15.57 13.47
C LYS A 203 -3.70 -14.12 13.70
N PRO A 204 -3.11 -13.48 12.65
CA PRO A 204 -2.57 -12.15 12.78
C PRO A 204 -3.67 -11.13 13.09
N LEU A 205 -3.30 -9.95 13.58
CA LEU A 205 -4.17 -8.79 13.47
C LEU A 205 -4.43 -8.53 11.97
N ILE A 206 -5.67 -8.17 11.61
CA ILE A 206 -5.99 -7.78 10.24
C ILE A 206 -6.57 -6.36 10.30
N LEU A 207 -5.94 -5.45 9.56
CA LEU A 207 -6.43 -4.11 9.30
C LEU A 207 -6.77 -4.04 7.82
N THR A 208 -8.01 -3.71 7.50
CA THR A 208 -8.43 -3.65 6.09
C THR A 208 -9.37 -2.48 5.86
N GLU A 209 -9.14 -1.76 4.77
CA GLU A 209 -10.13 -0.86 4.22
C GLU A 209 -11.37 -1.65 3.74
N PHE A 210 -12.50 -1.01 3.61
CA PHE A 210 -13.69 -1.63 3.05
C PHE A 210 -14.59 -0.63 2.30
N ASP A 211 -15.26 -1.09 1.26
CA ASP A 211 -16.44 -0.42 0.69
C ASP A 211 -17.69 -0.89 1.46
N LEU A 212 -18.62 0.00 1.70
CA LEU A 212 -19.91 -0.32 2.38
C LEU A 212 -20.63 -1.51 1.75
N LYS A 213 -20.44 -1.75 0.45
CA LYS A 213 -21.03 -2.88 -0.26
C LYS A 213 -20.38 -4.22 0.05
N ASN A 214 -19.10 -4.24 0.41
CA ASN A 214 -18.32 -5.47 0.65
C ASN A 214 -18.09 -5.77 2.14
N LYS A 215 -18.42 -4.84 3.05
CA LYS A 215 -18.21 -4.97 4.50
C LYS A 215 -18.68 -6.32 5.05
N GLN A 216 -19.91 -6.70 4.72
CA GLN A 216 -20.47 -7.95 5.24
C GLN A 216 -19.78 -9.20 4.69
N GLU A 217 -19.32 -9.17 3.42
CA GLU A 217 -18.56 -10.27 2.84
C GLU A 217 -17.20 -10.39 3.52
N ILE A 218 -16.50 -9.29 3.78
CA ILE A 218 -15.23 -9.29 4.51
C ILE A 218 -15.41 -9.91 5.90
N ILE A 219 -16.44 -9.50 6.66
CA ILE A 219 -16.74 -10.07 7.99
C ILE A 219 -16.97 -11.57 7.89
N ASN A 220 -17.73 -12.02 6.90
CA ASN A 220 -18.05 -13.44 6.70
C ASN A 220 -16.85 -14.31 6.32
N LEU A 221 -15.80 -13.71 5.73
CA LEU A 221 -14.54 -14.42 5.43
C LEU A 221 -13.72 -14.74 6.68
N LEU A 222 -13.96 -14.04 7.79
CA LEU A 222 -13.17 -14.11 9.02
C LEU A 222 -14.05 -14.49 10.23
N PRO A 223 -14.79 -15.63 10.19
CA PRO A 223 -15.79 -15.97 11.20
C PRO A 223 -15.19 -16.23 12.59
N GLU A 224 -13.92 -16.55 12.68
CA GLU A 224 -13.20 -16.78 13.96
C GLU A 224 -12.62 -15.49 14.56
N TYR A 225 -12.85 -14.34 13.91
CA TYR A 225 -12.33 -13.04 14.35
C TYR A 225 -13.44 -12.19 14.97
N LYS A 226 -13.07 -11.43 16.00
CA LYS A 226 -13.88 -10.30 16.43
C LYS A 226 -13.48 -9.09 15.62
N PHE A 227 -14.45 -8.40 15.05
CA PHE A 227 -14.19 -7.19 14.30
C PHE A 227 -14.57 -5.94 15.08
N GLU A 228 -13.92 -4.85 14.76
CA GLU A 228 -14.20 -3.50 15.26
C GLU A 228 -14.16 -2.55 14.06
N ASP A 229 -15.17 -1.71 13.93
CA ASP A 229 -15.17 -0.62 12.94
C ASP A 229 -14.35 0.52 13.51
N ILE A 230 -13.21 0.78 12.87
CA ILE A 230 -12.25 1.81 13.27
C ILE A 230 -12.23 2.96 12.26
N SER A 231 -13.30 3.10 11.47
CA SER A 231 -13.44 4.19 10.51
C SER A 231 -13.31 5.54 11.20
N TYR A 232 -12.66 6.46 10.54
CA TYR A 232 -12.43 7.81 11.07
C TYR A 232 -12.66 8.87 9.99
N ASN A 233 -12.89 10.10 10.45
CA ASN A 233 -13.12 11.25 9.59
C ASN A 233 -11.92 12.21 9.70
N TYR A 234 -11.33 12.59 8.58
CA TYR A 234 -10.40 13.70 8.53
C TYR A 234 -11.16 15.03 8.45
N GLU A 235 -10.84 15.97 9.33
CA GLU A 235 -11.44 17.31 9.34
C GLU A 235 -11.22 18.08 8.04
N LEU A 236 -10.20 17.71 7.26
CA LEU A 236 -9.79 18.37 6.02
C LEU A 236 -10.86 18.38 4.92
N ASN A 237 -11.66 17.34 4.80
CA ASN A 237 -12.54 17.15 3.64
C ASN A 237 -13.86 16.45 3.93
N ASN A 238 -14.18 16.21 5.21
CA ASN A 238 -15.34 15.45 5.66
C ASN A 238 -15.46 14.06 5.04
N LEU A 239 -14.35 13.48 4.58
CA LEU A 239 -14.33 12.12 4.06
C LEU A 239 -14.15 11.11 5.19
N ILE A 240 -14.96 10.08 5.17
CA ILE A 240 -14.84 8.93 6.08
C ILE A 240 -13.92 7.93 5.42
N TYR A 241 -12.87 7.53 6.15
CA TYR A 241 -11.97 6.46 5.76
C TYR A 241 -12.44 5.17 6.42
N PRO A 242 -13.08 4.28 5.65
CA PRO A 242 -13.71 3.08 6.20
C PRO A 242 -12.65 2.01 6.44
N ASN A 243 -12.38 1.72 7.72
CA ASN A 243 -11.41 0.70 8.11
C ASN A 243 -12.01 -0.28 9.11
N LEU A 244 -11.72 -1.56 8.95
CA LEU A 244 -12.06 -2.64 9.87
C LEU A 244 -10.79 -3.23 10.49
N MET A 245 -10.86 -3.46 11.79
CA MET A 245 -9.87 -4.20 12.53
C MET A 245 -10.43 -5.55 12.94
N PHE A 246 -9.71 -6.63 12.66
CA PHE A 246 -10.05 -7.98 13.05
C PHE A 246 -9.00 -8.53 14.02
N LYS A 247 -9.45 -8.87 15.22
CA LYS A 247 -8.64 -9.49 16.26
C LYS A 247 -8.93 -10.98 16.31
N GLY A 248 -7.94 -11.82 16.02
CA GLY A 248 -8.04 -13.26 16.25
C GLY A 248 -8.25 -13.55 17.74
N THR A 249 -9.02 -14.59 18.08
CA THR A 249 -9.11 -15.05 19.47
C THR A 249 -7.73 -15.51 19.94
N PRO A 250 -7.21 -15.01 21.09
CA PRO A 250 -5.95 -15.51 21.64
C PRO A 250 -6.01 -17.04 21.79
N ARG A 251 -4.90 -17.70 21.48
CA ARG A 251 -4.70 -19.14 21.80
C ARG A 251 -4.52 -19.33 23.27
#